data_64b1740f24a456b540e47abe776c2708
#
_entry.id   64b1740f24a456b540e47abe776c2708
#
_cell.length_a   1.000
_cell.length_b   1.000
_cell.length_c   1.000
_cell.angle_alpha   90.00
_cell.angle_beta   90.00
_cell.angle_gamma   90.00
#
_symmetry.space_group_name_H-M   'P 1'
#
loop_
_entity.id
_entity.type
_entity.pdbx_description
1 polymer ?
#
loop_
_entity_poly.entity_id
_entity_poly.type
_entity_poly.pdbx_seq_one_letter_code
_entity_poly.pdbx_strand_id
1 'polypeptide(L)'
;YYEGKTAFCFVSNHMCFDGGDTKYLTVKMCQDYNRFVETGEMPNDIRTGSRSHKMIYRDLSEEDRKAAGKLIRNPSVKDPHKFPLTESRPDDKSFMAKHNLDREAFKNIKVLGKKNGFTLNDILMTAYYEAVYRLANFDKKDSLTIAGAIDLRRYIKDMKGVGLTNHTAWMQVNIPHLGKDIFETLKLVA
;
A
#
# COMPACT_ATOMS: atom_id res chain seq x y z
N TYR A 1 5.61 10.79 -26.42
CA TYR A 1 4.49 11.47 -27.08
C TYR A 1 3.40 10.44 -27.33
N TYR A 2 2.26 10.58 -26.73
CA TYR A 2 1.15 9.61 -26.87
C TYR A 2 -0.17 10.36 -27.03
N GLU A 3 -0.92 10.04 -28.06
CA GLU A 3 -2.22 10.66 -28.37
C GLU A 3 -2.21 12.22 -28.36
N GLY A 4 -1.18 12.84 -28.92
CA GLY A 4 -1.04 14.29 -28.97
C GLY A 4 -0.68 14.94 -27.64
N LYS A 5 -0.36 14.15 -26.60
CA LYS A 5 0.03 14.64 -25.26
C LYS A 5 1.49 14.29 -24.97
N THR A 6 2.17 15.18 -24.26
CA THR A 6 3.49 14.86 -23.69
C THR A 6 3.28 14.11 -22.38
N ALA A 7 3.91 12.92 -22.28
CA ALA A 7 3.92 12.13 -21.07
C ALA A 7 5.34 12.02 -20.52
N PHE A 8 5.47 12.13 -19.20
CA PHE A 8 6.70 11.85 -18.48
C PHE A 8 6.57 10.49 -17.79
N CYS A 9 7.51 9.60 -18.05
CA CYS A 9 7.55 8.29 -17.42
C CYS A 9 8.77 8.21 -16.50
N PHE A 10 8.52 8.02 -15.20
CA PHE A 10 9.55 7.81 -14.20
C PHE A 10 9.66 6.32 -13.88
N VAL A 11 10.83 5.74 -14.15
CA VAL A 11 11.11 4.35 -13.85
C VAL A 11 12.23 4.29 -12.81
N SER A 12 12.00 3.57 -11.72
CA SER A 12 12.99 3.40 -10.67
C SER A 12 13.02 1.96 -10.17
N ASN A 13 14.16 1.55 -9.63
CA ASN A 13 14.24 0.30 -8.90
C ASN A 13 13.43 0.44 -7.59
N HIS A 14 12.49 -0.47 -7.35
CA HIS A 14 11.62 -0.44 -6.17
C HIS A 14 12.36 -0.60 -4.84
N MET A 15 13.59 -1.09 -4.85
CA MET A 15 14.48 -1.08 -3.67
C MET A 15 14.92 0.34 -3.27
N CYS A 16 14.92 1.27 -4.22
CA CYS A 16 15.34 2.66 -3.96
C CYS A 16 14.23 3.51 -3.37
N PHE A 17 12.99 3.29 -3.84
CA PHE A 17 11.83 4.12 -3.51
C PHE A 17 10.58 3.26 -3.41
N ASP A 18 9.67 3.66 -2.55
CA ASP A 18 8.32 3.13 -2.53
C ASP A 18 7.29 4.15 -3.07
N GLY A 19 6.00 3.80 -3.00
CA GLY A 19 4.92 4.65 -3.48
C GLY A 19 4.86 6.02 -2.80
N GLY A 20 5.24 6.10 -1.51
CA GLY A 20 5.31 7.36 -0.76
C GLY A 20 6.41 8.28 -1.29
N ASP A 21 7.58 7.74 -1.52
CA ASP A 21 8.71 8.49 -2.07
C ASP A 21 8.49 8.88 -3.54
N THR A 22 7.93 7.98 -4.35
CA THR A 22 7.58 8.29 -5.75
C THR A 22 6.61 9.46 -5.82
N LYS A 23 5.60 9.46 -4.96
CA LYS A 23 4.65 10.59 -4.87
C LYS A 23 5.34 11.88 -4.46
N TYR A 24 6.20 11.84 -3.44
CA TYR A 24 6.99 12.99 -3.00
C TYR A 24 7.86 13.55 -4.13
N LEU A 25 8.63 12.68 -4.81
CA LEU A 25 9.49 13.07 -5.92
C LEU A 25 8.70 13.69 -7.07
N THR A 26 7.56 13.11 -7.43
CA THR A 26 6.71 13.65 -8.51
C THR A 26 6.21 15.05 -8.17
N VAL A 27 5.71 15.25 -6.95
CA VAL A 27 5.23 16.57 -6.50
C VAL A 27 6.37 17.58 -6.47
N LYS A 28 7.52 17.21 -5.88
CA LYS A 28 8.70 18.06 -5.80
C LYS A 28 9.20 18.47 -7.19
N MET A 29 9.27 17.53 -8.10
CA MET A 29 9.70 17.78 -9.48
C MET A 29 8.79 18.77 -10.20
N CYS A 30 7.46 18.65 -10.02
CA CYS A 30 6.52 19.63 -10.58
C CYS A 30 6.69 21.02 -9.95
N GLN A 31 6.90 21.09 -8.64
CA GLN A 31 7.14 22.36 -7.94
C GLN A 31 8.44 23.02 -8.40
N ASP A 32 9.53 22.25 -8.52
CA ASP A 32 10.83 22.74 -8.96
C ASP A 32 10.81 23.20 -10.41
N TYR A 33 10.10 22.48 -11.27
CA TYR A 33 9.88 22.86 -12.65
C TYR A 33 9.15 24.21 -12.74
N ASN A 34 8.05 24.36 -12.02
CA ASN A 34 7.28 25.62 -12.03
C ASN A 34 8.14 26.79 -11.53
N ARG A 35 8.88 26.60 -10.43
CA ARG A 35 9.79 27.61 -9.90
C ARG A 35 10.87 27.98 -10.91
N PHE A 36 11.49 26.99 -11.55
CA PHE A 36 12.51 27.26 -12.56
C PHE A 36 11.94 28.06 -13.75
N VAL A 37 10.74 27.73 -14.21
CA VAL A 37 10.07 28.46 -15.29
C VAL A 37 9.77 29.91 -14.89
N GLU A 38 9.38 30.14 -13.63
CA GLU A 38 9.02 31.46 -13.11
C GLU A 38 10.23 32.33 -12.78
N THR A 39 11.30 31.75 -12.23
CA THR A 39 12.43 32.51 -11.67
C THR A 39 13.76 32.30 -12.38
N GLY A 40 13.90 31.27 -13.21
CA GLY A 40 15.17 30.84 -13.79
C GLY A 40 16.12 30.15 -12.79
N GLU A 41 15.70 29.96 -11.53
CA GLU A 41 16.54 29.42 -10.47
C GLU A 41 16.15 27.98 -10.12
N MET A 42 17.15 27.09 -9.99
CA MET A 42 16.93 25.73 -9.46
C MET A 42 16.89 25.79 -7.92
N PRO A 43 15.89 25.14 -7.32
CA PRO A 43 15.84 25.03 -5.85
C PRO A 43 17.03 24.21 -5.35
N ASN A 44 17.55 24.62 -4.19
CA ASN A 44 18.65 23.93 -3.51
C ASN A 44 18.21 23.19 -2.23
N ASP A 45 16.94 22.81 -2.16
CA ASP A 45 16.29 22.19 -1.00
C ASP A 45 16.06 20.68 -1.20
N ILE A 46 17.09 19.98 -1.66
CA ILE A 46 17.02 18.53 -1.85
C ILE A 46 17.01 17.84 -0.48
N ARG A 47 15.98 17.00 -0.26
CA ARG A 47 15.90 16.18 0.94
C ARG A 47 17.02 15.14 0.95
N THR A 48 17.93 15.28 1.91
CA THR A 48 19.02 14.33 2.16
C THR A 48 18.81 13.63 3.49
N GLY A 49 19.35 12.43 3.64
CA GLY A 49 19.26 11.69 4.89
C GLY A 49 19.66 10.23 4.74
N SER A 50 19.56 9.52 5.86
CA SER A 50 19.85 8.08 5.91
C SER A 50 18.82 7.30 5.11
N ARG A 51 19.31 6.37 4.30
CA ARG A 51 18.50 5.41 3.55
C ARG A 51 18.35 4.07 4.28
N SER A 52 18.79 4.00 5.53
CA SER A 52 18.68 2.79 6.32
C SER A 52 17.26 2.58 6.82
N HIS A 53 16.69 1.41 6.60
CA HIS A 53 15.42 1.00 7.18
C HIS A 53 15.44 0.99 8.72
N LYS A 54 16.63 0.98 9.34
CA LYS A 54 16.77 1.07 10.81
C LYS A 54 16.28 2.40 11.37
N MET A 55 16.08 3.43 10.53
CA MET A 55 15.48 4.70 10.94
C MET A 55 14.07 4.52 11.51
N ILE A 56 13.34 3.48 11.09
CA ILE A 56 12.01 3.14 11.61
C ILE A 56 12.08 2.78 13.11
N TYR A 57 13.17 2.13 13.51
CA TYR A 57 13.36 1.65 14.89
C TYR A 57 13.98 2.69 15.81
N ARG A 58 14.40 3.85 15.27
CA ARG A 58 15.09 4.89 16.05
C ARG A 58 14.26 5.38 17.23
N ASP A 59 12.97 5.57 16.99
CA ASP A 59 12.05 6.18 17.96
C ASP A 59 11.24 5.15 18.77
N LEU A 60 11.49 3.86 18.58
CA LEU A 60 10.87 2.80 19.37
C LEU A 60 11.48 2.70 20.76
N SER A 61 10.65 2.52 21.77
CA SER A 61 11.09 2.16 23.11
C SER A 61 11.81 0.81 23.14
N GLU A 62 12.58 0.55 24.17
CA GLU A 62 13.23 -0.75 24.34
C GLU A 62 12.20 -1.88 24.50
N GLU A 63 11.09 -1.59 25.15
CA GLU A 63 9.96 -2.52 25.31
C GLU A 63 9.32 -2.87 23.96
N ASP A 64 9.04 -1.86 23.12
CA ASP A 64 8.50 -2.07 21.78
C ASP A 64 9.44 -2.87 20.90
N ARG A 65 10.75 -2.62 20.99
CA ARG A 65 11.76 -3.41 20.25
C ARG A 65 11.77 -4.86 20.68
N LYS A 66 11.67 -5.14 21.98
CA LYS A 66 11.58 -6.50 22.52
C LYS A 66 10.27 -7.19 22.08
N ALA A 67 9.15 -6.46 22.12
CA ALA A 67 7.86 -6.98 21.67
C ALA A 67 7.88 -7.30 20.17
N ALA A 68 8.38 -6.41 19.32
CA ALA A 68 8.54 -6.64 17.88
C ALA A 68 9.44 -7.84 17.59
N GLY A 69 10.54 -8.00 18.34
CA GLY A 69 11.43 -9.15 18.19
C GLY A 69 10.76 -10.50 18.49
N LYS A 70 9.75 -10.53 19.35
CA LYS A 70 8.94 -11.72 19.60
C LYS A 70 7.98 -12.04 18.45
N LEU A 71 7.38 -11.00 17.85
CA LEU A 71 6.43 -11.15 16.74
C LEU A 71 7.09 -11.68 15.46
N ILE A 72 8.32 -11.27 15.17
CA ILE A 72 9.08 -11.72 13.98
C ILE A 72 9.31 -13.24 13.98
N ARG A 73 9.23 -13.89 15.13
CA ARG A 73 9.43 -15.34 15.28
C ARG A 73 8.18 -16.17 15.04
N ASN A 74 7.02 -15.56 14.91
CA ASN A 74 5.81 -16.30 14.61
C ASN A 74 5.85 -16.73 13.14
N PRO A 75 5.69 -18.05 12.86
CA PRO A 75 5.59 -18.51 11.50
C PRO A 75 4.38 -17.84 10.83
N SER A 76 4.54 -17.46 9.59
CA SER A 76 3.43 -17.00 8.78
C SER A 76 2.31 -18.04 8.79
N VAL A 77 1.06 -17.57 8.84
CA VAL A 77 -0.10 -18.46 8.71
C VAL A 77 0.05 -19.20 7.38
N LYS A 78 0.07 -20.52 7.43
CA LYS A 78 0.06 -21.34 6.22
C LYS A 78 -1.35 -21.37 5.70
N ASP A 79 -1.58 -20.62 4.63
CA ASP A 79 -2.83 -20.67 3.91
C ASP A 79 -2.75 -21.78 2.85
N PRO A 80 -3.65 -22.77 2.87
CA PRO A 80 -3.67 -23.85 1.90
C PRO A 80 -4.18 -23.40 0.54
N HIS A 81 -4.81 -22.24 0.45
CA HIS A 81 -5.42 -21.74 -0.77
C HIS A 81 -4.37 -21.22 -1.75
N LYS A 82 -4.55 -21.59 -3.00
CA LYS A 82 -3.80 -21.04 -4.12
C LYS A 82 -4.78 -20.39 -5.08
N PHE A 83 -4.38 -19.24 -5.62
CA PHE A 83 -5.14 -18.64 -6.70
C PHE A 83 -5.20 -19.62 -7.89
N PRO A 84 -6.36 -19.82 -8.50
CA PRO A 84 -6.52 -20.71 -9.67
C PRO A 84 -5.96 -20.03 -10.93
N LEU A 85 -4.71 -19.55 -10.85
CA LEU A 85 -4.03 -18.99 -12.01
C LEU A 85 -3.53 -20.14 -12.87
N THR A 86 -3.84 -20.08 -14.15
CA THR A 86 -3.25 -20.97 -15.15
C THR A 86 -1.80 -20.59 -15.39
N GLU A 87 -0.99 -21.56 -15.80
CA GLU A 87 0.38 -21.27 -16.22
C GLU A 87 0.38 -20.27 -17.38
N SER A 88 1.30 -19.31 -17.34
CA SER A 88 1.52 -18.33 -18.39
C SER A 88 1.90 -19.04 -19.69
N ARG A 89 1.25 -18.70 -20.80
CA ARG A 89 1.57 -19.20 -22.13
C ARG A 89 2.47 -18.20 -22.86
N PRO A 90 3.29 -18.66 -23.82
CA PRO A 90 4.17 -17.77 -24.59
C PRO A 90 3.42 -16.62 -25.30
N ASP A 91 2.16 -16.85 -25.67
CA ASP A 91 1.32 -15.88 -26.40
C ASP A 91 0.47 -14.99 -25.47
N ASP A 92 0.55 -15.17 -24.16
CA ASP A 92 -0.22 -14.39 -23.20
C ASP A 92 0.25 -12.92 -23.24
N LYS A 93 -0.71 -12.01 -23.43
CA LYS A 93 -0.46 -10.58 -23.43
C LYS A 93 -0.78 -9.99 -22.05
N SER A 94 0.13 -9.18 -21.54
CA SER A 94 -0.15 -8.39 -20.34
C SER A 94 -1.31 -7.42 -20.62
N PHE A 95 -2.23 -7.31 -19.69
CA PHE A 95 -3.30 -6.34 -19.75
C PHE A 95 -3.42 -5.56 -18.43
N MET A 96 -4.02 -4.40 -18.49
CA MET A 96 -4.33 -3.58 -17.34
C MET A 96 -5.83 -3.31 -17.30
N ALA A 97 -6.47 -3.72 -16.20
CA ALA A 97 -7.85 -3.34 -15.93
C ALA A 97 -7.86 -2.09 -15.04
N LYS A 98 -8.67 -1.10 -15.38
CA LYS A 98 -8.84 0.13 -14.62
C LYS A 98 -10.31 0.41 -14.38
N HIS A 99 -10.65 0.65 -13.12
CA HIS A 99 -11.96 1.16 -12.74
C HIS A 99 -11.78 2.44 -11.93
N ASN A 100 -12.52 3.48 -12.28
CA ASN A 100 -12.51 4.74 -11.54
C ASN A 100 -13.79 4.82 -10.72
N LEU A 101 -13.64 4.97 -9.41
CA LEU A 101 -14.76 5.39 -8.56
C LEU A 101 -15.02 6.87 -8.81
N ASP A 102 -16.29 7.23 -8.99
CA ASP A 102 -16.66 8.63 -9.04
C ASP A 102 -16.49 9.29 -7.67
N ARG A 103 -16.48 10.62 -7.68
CA ARG A 103 -16.18 11.41 -6.48
C ARG A 103 -17.24 11.22 -5.37
N GLU A 104 -18.49 11.02 -5.76
CA GLU A 104 -19.59 10.86 -4.82
C GLU A 104 -19.54 9.48 -4.17
N ALA A 105 -19.36 8.39 -4.94
CA ALA A 105 -19.17 7.05 -4.43
C ALA A 105 -18.00 7.00 -3.44
N PHE A 106 -16.86 7.62 -3.78
CA PHE A 106 -15.70 7.67 -2.89
C PHE A 106 -16.00 8.44 -1.58
N LYS A 107 -16.72 9.56 -1.66
CA LYS A 107 -17.16 10.33 -0.49
C LYS A 107 -18.06 9.49 0.41
N ASN A 108 -19.04 8.78 -0.18
CA ASN A 108 -19.97 7.93 0.55
C ASN A 108 -19.27 6.78 1.27
N ILE A 109 -18.29 6.14 0.64
CA ILE A 109 -17.44 5.11 1.27
C ILE A 109 -16.71 5.68 2.49
N LYS A 110 -16.11 6.87 2.38
CA LYS A 110 -15.43 7.52 3.51
C LYS A 110 -16.37 7.88 4.65
N VAL A 111 -17.56 8.38 4.34
CA VAL A 111 -18.60 8.69 5.34
C VAL A 111 -19.05 7.43 6.05
N LEU A 112 -19.30 6.34 5.32
CA LEU A 112 -19.67 5.04 5.87
C LEU A 112 -18.59 4.52 6.83
N GLY A 113 -17.33 4.54 6.40
CA GLY A 113 -16.21 4.14 7.24
C GLY A 113 -16.14 4.94 8.54
N LYS A 114 -16.12 6.27 8.41
CA LYS A 114 -16.05 7.16 9.59
C LYS A 114 -17.22 6.95 10.57
N LYS A 115 -18.45 6.77 10.06
CA LYS A 115 -19.63 6.53 10.88
C LYS A 115 -19.54 5.25 11.69
N ASN A 116 -18.87 4.22 11.16
CA ASN A 116 -18.80 2.89 11.77
C ASN A 116 -17.42 2.57 12.38
N GLY A 117 -16.50 3.53 12.43
CA GLY A 117 -15.17 3.33 13.01
C GLY A 117 -14.17 2.56 12.12
N PHE A 118 -14.47 2.39 10.83
CA PHE A 118 -13.62 1.69 9.88
C PHE A 118 -12.78 2.64 9.04
N THR A 119 -11.57 2.22 8.72
CA THR A 119 -10.71 2.94 7.79
C THR A 119 -11.09 2.64 6.33
N LEU A 120 -10.65 3.50 5.42
CA LEU A 120 -10.80 3.21 3.99
C LEU A 120 -10.08 1.91 3.59
N ASN A 121 -8.94 1.63 4.22
CA ASN A 121 -8.17 0.41 3.96
C ASN A 121 -8.97 -0.85 4.36
N ASP A 122 -9.64 -0.84 5.50
CA ASP A 122 -10.47 -1.96 5.95
C ASP A 122 -11.59 -2.25 4.95
N ILE A 123 -12.23 -1.20 4.43
CA ILE A 123 -13.30 -1.33 3.44
C ILE A 123 -12.78 -1.89 2.12
N LEU A 124 -11.64 -1.39 1.63
CA LEU A 124 -11.03 -1.88 0.40
C LEU A 124 -10.52 -3.32 0.55
N MET A 125 -9.94 -3.65 1.69
CA MET A 125 -9.49 -5.01 1.99
C MET A 125 -10.68 -5.98 2.06
N THR A 126 -11.79 -5.56 2.68
CA THR A 126 -13.04 -6.33 2.71
C THR A 126 -13.56 -6.61 1.30
N ALA A 127 -13.62 -5.60 0.46
CA ALA A 127 -14.04 -5.79 -0.94
C ALA A 127 -13.10 -6.75 -1.71
N TYR A 128 -11.81 -6.72 -1.37
CA TYR A 128 -10.83 -7.64 -1.94
C TYR A 128 -11.06 -9.07 -1.47
N TYR A 129 -11.34 -9.32 -0.19
CA TYR A 129 -11.74 -10.65 0.30
C TYR A 129 -12.97 -11.18 -0.40
N GLU A 130 -14.03 -10.39 -0.48
CA GLU A 130 -15.27 -10.75 -1.18
C GLU A 130 -15.01 -11.14 -2.65
N ALA A 131 -14.16 -10.38 -3.33
CA ALA A 131 -13.79 -10.66 -4.72
C ALA A 131 -12.98 -11.95 -4.84
N VAL A 132 -12.01 -12.19 -3.96
CA VAL A 132 -11.15 -13.38 -3.98
C VAL A 132 -11.96 -14.65 -3.75
N TYR A 133 -12.80 -14.68 -2.70
CA TYR A 133 -13.65 -15.85 -2.44
C TYR A 133 -14.57 -16.17 -3.63
N ARG A 134 -15.12 -15.13 -4.26
CA ARG A 134 -16.00 -15.29 -5.42
C ARG A 134 -15.26 -15.77 -6.65
N LEU A 135 -14.11 -15.16 -6.98
CA LEU A 135 -13.36 -15.47 -8.20
C LEU A 135 -12.66 -16.84 -8.12
N ALA A 136 -12.16 -17.19 -6.94
CA ALA A 136 -11.47 -18.46 -6.72
C ALA A 136 -12.43 -19.60 -6.32
N ASN A 137 -13.71 -19.30 -6.13
CA ASN A 137 -14.73 -20.25 -5.68
C ASN A 137 -14.33 -20.95 -4.37
N PHE A 138 -13.75 -20.20 -3.42
CA PHE A 138 -13.39 -20.76 -2.11
C PHE A 138 -14.63 -21.00 -1.25
N ASP A 139 -14.56 -22.03 -0.38
CA ASP A 139 -15.60 -22.20 0.63
C ASP A 139 -15.58 -21.00 1.58
N LYS A 140 -16.75 -20.43 1.82
CA LYS A 140 -16.91 -19.28 2.73
C LYS A 140 -16.52 -19.59 4.17
N LYS A 141 -16.45 -20.85 4.54
CA LYS A 141 -16.02 -21.32 5.88
C LYS A 141 -14.51 -21.40 6.03
N ASP A 142 -13.78 -21.38 4.94
CA ASP A 142 -12.33 -21.48 4.97
C ASP A 142 -11.71 -20.17 5.45
N SER A 143 -10.60 -20.25 6.16
CA SER A 143 -9.80 -19.08 6.49
C SER A 143 -8.99 -18.65 5.27
N LEU A 144 -8.78 -17.34 5.14
CA LEU A 144 -7.94 -16.78 4.08
C LEU A 144 -7.03 -15.70 4.64
N THR A 145 -5.77 -15.74 4.22
CA THR A 145 -4.77 -14.73 4.56
C THR A 145 -4.39 -13.92 3.32
N ILE A 146 -4.52 -12.62 3.40
CA ILE A 146 -4.11 -11.69 2.34
C ILE A 146 -3.01 -10.79 2.88
N ALA A 147 -1.95 -10.61 2.08
CA ALA A 147 -0.88 -9.67 2.40
C ALA A 147 -1.24 -8.26 1.94
N GLY A 148 -1.10 -7.30 2.83
CA GLY A 148 -1.27 -5.88 2.56
C GLY A 148 0.05 -5.12 2.72
N ALA A 149 0.29 -4.13 1.88
CA ALA A 149 1.43 -3.23 2.04
C ALA A 149 1.15 -2.18 3.11
N ILE A 150 2.13 -1.93 3.98
CA ILE A 150 2.05 -0.91 5.03
C ILE A 150 3.23 0.06 4.91
N ASP A 151 2.94 1.36 5.01
CA ASP A 151 3.97 2.39 5.07
C ASP A 151 4.49 2.52 6.51
N LEU A 152 5.73 2.13 6.72
CA LEU A 152 6.38 2.15 8.02
C LEU A 152 6.77 3.55 8.49
N ARG A 153 6.72 4.57 7.61
CA ARG A 153 6.98 5.97 8.01
C ARG A 153 6.02 6.46 9.08
N ARG A 154 4.83 5.88 9.17
CA ARG A 154 3.86 6.19 10.23
C ARG A 154 4.38 5.98 11.64
N TYR A 155 5.43 5.19 11.81
CA TYR A 155 6.07 4.91 13.09
C TYR A 155 7.30 5.80 13.36
N ILE A 156 7.70 6.63 12.41
CA ILE A 156 8.78 7.59 12.55
C ILE A 156 8.19 8.89 13.10
N LYS A 157 8.55 9.26 14.31
CA LYS A 157 8.04 10.49 14.98
C LYS A 157 8.61 11.76 14.38
N ASP A 158 9.89 11.73 13.98
CA ASP A 158 10.58 12.84 13.36
C ASP A 158 11.26 12.40 12.06
N MET A 159 10.84 13.01 10.95
CA MET A 159 11.39 12.73 9.62
C MET A 159 12.75 13.38 9.36
N LYS A 160 13.31 14.13 10.33
CA LYS A 160 14.63 14.75 10.20
C LYS A 160 15.71 13.68 10.01
N GLY A 161 16.52 13.84 8.99
CA GLY A 161 17.59 12.90 8.66
C GLY A 161 17.14 11.59 8.05
N VAL A 162 15.84 11.45 7.71
CA VAL A 162 15.31 10.31 6.95
C VAL A 162 15.39 10.62 5.48
N GLY A 163 16.18 9.86 4.73
CA GLY A 163 16.31 9.94 3.28
C GLY A 163 15.19 9.19 2.55
N LEU A 164 15.25 9.27 1.22
CA LEU A 164 14.36 8.50 0.36
C LEU A 164 14.79 7.04 0.33
N THR A 165 13.89 6.13 0.69
CA THR A 165 14.13 4.69 0.63
C THR A 165 12.82 3.92 0.74
N ASN A 166 12.85 2.65 0.37
CA ASN A 166 11.66 1.82 0.52
C ASN A 166 11.40 1.52 2.01
N HIS A 167 10.38 2.14 2.56
CA HIS A 167 9.86 1.92 3.91
C HIS A 167 8.55 1.11 3.92
N THR A 168 8.28 0.40 2.84
CA THR A 168 7.12 -0.50 2.77
C THR A 168 7.43 -1.84 3.41
N ALA A 169 6.54 -2.31 4.26
CA ALA A 169 6.53 -3.67 4.77
C ALA A 169 5.23 -4.37 4.37
N TRP A 170 5.20 -5.67 4.60
CA TRP A 170 4.02 -6.50 4.39
C TRP A 170 3.38 -6.84 5.73
N MET A 171 2.08 -6.66 5.80
CA MET A 171 1.24 -7.09 6.90
C MET A 171 0.32 -8.20 6.39
N GLN A 172 0.24 -9.30 7.13
CA GLN A 172 -0.71 -10.36 6.84
C GLN A 172 -2.00 -10.08 7.61
N VAL A 173 -3.12 -10.03 6.90
CA VAL A 173 -4.46 -9.98 7.47
C VAL A 173 -5.08 -11.34 7.24
N ASN A 174 -5.51 -12.00 8.30
CA ASN A 174 -6.20 -13.28 8.25
C ASN A 174 -7.62 -13.12 8.71
N ILE A 175 -8.58 -13.61 7.93
CA ILE A 175 -9.96 -13.79 8.37
C ILE A 175 -10.24 -15.28 8.52
N PRO A 176 -10.93 -15.71 9.60
CA PRO A 176 -11.19 -17.13 9.85
C PRO A 176 -12.25 -17.72 8.89
N HIS A 177 -13.07 -16.91 8.31
CA HIS A 177 -14.13 -17.25 7.35
C HIS A 177 -14.63 -15.97 6.67
N LEU A 178 -15.33 -16.11 5.54
CA LEU A 178 -16.06 -14.99 4.96
C LEU A 178 -17.33 -14.72 5.79
N GLY A 179 -17.64 -13.45 6.06
CA GLY A 179 -18.87 -13.07 6.76
C GLY A 179 -20.13 -13.43 5.96
N LYS A 180 -21.27 -13.45 6.64
CA LYS A 180 -22.59 -13.66 6.00
C LYS A 180 -22.94 -12.53 5.06
N ASP A 181 -22.45 -11.33 5.40
CA ASP A 181 -22.58 -10.13 4.59
C ASP A 181 -21.27 -9.32 4.65
N ILE A 182 -21.22 -8.26 3.86
CA ILE A 182 -20.05 -7.39 3.75
C ILE A 182 -19.69 -6.70 5.08
N PHE A 183 -20.66 -6.41 5.95
CA PHE A 183 -20.40 -5.77 7.24
C PHE A 183 -19.81 -6.75 8.26
N GLU A 184 -20.23 -8.01 8.21
CA GLU A 184 -19.61 -9.06 9.02
C GLU A 184 -18.16 -9.31 8.57
N THR A 185 -17.91 -9.41 7.26
CA THR A 185 -16.55 -9.51 6.72
C THR A 185 -15.72 -8.30 7.12
N LEU A 186 -16.28 -7.09 7.06
CA LEU A 186 -15.58 -5.85 7.44
C LEU A 186 -15.14 -5.85 8.92
N LYS A 187 -15.96 -6.39 9.81
CA LYS A 187 -15.60 -6.55 11.23
C LYS A 187 -14.50 -7.58 11.48
N LEU A 188 -14.39 -8.58 10.61
CA LEU A 188 -13.32 -9.58 10.70
C LEU A 188 -11.98 -9.03 10.17
N VAL A 189 -12.02 -8.05 9.27
CA VAL A 189 -10.85 -7.41 8.65
C VAL A 189 -10.27 -6.30 9.55
N ALA A 190 -11.13 -5.53 10.24
CA ALA A 190 -10.76 -4.37 11.06
C ALA A 190 -10.20 -4.76 12.43
#